data_309c67cf1e3eeb3a650c4ddccb5f3085
#
_entry.id   309c67cf1e3eeb3a650c4ddccb5f3085
#
_cell.length_a   1.000
_cell.length_b   1.000
_cell.length_c   1.000
_cell.angle_alpha   90.00
_cell.angle_beta   90.00
_cell.angle_gamma   90.00
#
_symmetry.space_group_name_H-M   'P 1'
#
loop_
_entity.id
_entity.type
_entity.pdbx_description
1 polymer ?
#
loop_
_entity_poly.entity_id
_entity_poly.type
_entity_poly.pdbx_seq_one_letter_code
_entity_poly.pdbx_strand_id
1 'polypeptide(L)'
;MTKPTLLLAHSGDPDDAFMWWPITGKVMPDGTPWPGADAEPRITTRARRYRAVPGDIAVFNRIAKAGARYDLTALSVRAYADVQEKYVITRMGASFGEGYGPRVIAPADDARQPEDILRDPGAMIAIPGFETSAFLALGLYLGEERLRDRARFVELPFDQIIPFVCSGRAAAGLVIHEGQITFGEANLRSLLDLGEWWQATRGLPLPLGVNAVKRDLDATIGPGTLASVARDLHDSLAYALEHRDESVAYCMPYAAHNAGTQHMSRPSEATVRQYLDMYVTGLTRDLGETGLEAIRRLLEEGAAQGLCPAPRRLDVLG
;
A
#
# COMPACT_ATOMS: atom_id res chain seq x y z
N MET A 1 -20.50 29.38 7.79
CA MET A 1 -19.33 28.70 8.37
C MET A 1 -18.63 27.96 7.25
N THR A 2 -17.32 28.04 7.16
CA THR A 2 -16.52 27.27 6.18
C THR A 2 -16.55 25.79 6.57
N LYS A 3 -16.77 24.90 5.59
CA LYS A 3 -16.74 23.46 5.83
C LYS A 3 -15.34 23.04 6.30
N PRO A 4 -15.20 22.17 7.31
CA PRO A 4 -13.90 21.62 7.68
C PRO A 4 -13.29 20.83 6.53
N THR A 5 -11.97 20.88 6.44
CA THR A 5 -11.21 20.11 5.43
C THR A 5 -10.47 18.98 6.11
N LEU A 6 -10.75 17.75 5.73
CA LEU A 6 -10.03 16.56 6.15
C LEU A 6 -8.86 16.28 5.22
N LEU A 7 -7.72 15.92 5.79
CA LEU A 7 -6.53 15.50 5.06
C LEU A 7 -6.61 14.00 4.81
N LEU A 8 -6.63 13.61 3.53
CA LEU A 8 -6.62 12.23 3.08
C LEU A 8 -5.24 11.92 2.48
N ALA A 9 -4.39 11.27 3.26
CA ALA A 9 -3.09 10.79 2.81
C ALA A 9 -3.25 9.41 2.15
N HIS A 10 -2.80 9.29 0.91
CA HIS A 10 -2.90 8.06 0.15
C HIS A 10 -1.56 7.74 -0.53
N SER A 11 -1.31 6.45 -0.82
CA SER A 11 -0.08 6.06 -1.52
C SER A 11 0.01 6.75 -2.89
N GLY A 12 1.22 6.87 -3.41
CA GLY A 12 1.47 7.36 -4.77
C GLY A 12 1.10 6.32 -5.84
N ASP A 13 0.35 5.29 -5.48
CA ASP A 13 -0.01 4.21 -6.38
C ASP A 13 -1.28 4.52 -7.19
N PRO A 14 -1.40 3.93 -8.38
CA PRO A 14 -2.58 4.09 -9.20
C PRO A 14 -3.88 3.65 -8.53
N ASP A 15 -3.88 2.61 -7.70
CA ASP A 15 -5.10 2.10 -7.03
C ASP A 15 -5.63 3.07 -5.98
N ASP A 16 -4.77 3.69 -5.17
CA ASP A 16 -5.18 4.72 -4.21
C ASP A 16 -5.65 5.99 -4.94
N ALA A 17 -4.91 6.44 -5.96
CA ALA A 17 -5.32 7.57 -6.78
C ALA A 17 -6.69 7.30 -7.44
N PHE A 18 -6.91 6.09 -7.96
CA PHE A 18 -8.17 5.64 -8.53
C PHE A 18 -9.35 5.79 -7.56
N MET A 19 -9.16 5.39 -6.30
CA MET A 19 -10.25 5.32 -5.33
C MET A 19 -10.69 6.69 -4.80
N TRP A 20 -9.75 7.64 -4.66
CA TRP A 20 -10.01 8.82 -3.84
C TRP A 20 -10.16 10.12 -4.60
N TRP A 21 -9.76 10.21 -5.87
CA TRP A 21 -9.93 11.44 -6.65
C TRP A 21 -11.39 11.92 -6.78
N PRO A 22 -12.41 11.04 -6.81
CA PRO A 22 -13.77 11.53 -6.95
C PRO A 22 -14.23 12.41 -5.78
N ILE A 23 -13.66 12.21 -4.60
CA ILE A 23 -14.00 12.97 -3.40
C ILE A 23 -13.00 14.09 -3.09
N THR A 24 -11.72 13.92 -3.45
CA THR A 24 -10.67 14.90 -3.17
C THR A 24 -10.48 15.93 -4.28
N GLY A 25 -10.91 15.62 -5.49
CA GLY A 25 -10.46 16.26 -6.71
C GLY A 25 -9.11 15.70 -7.18
N LYS A 26 -8.70 16.12 -8.36
CA LYS A 26 -7.45 15.68 -8.99
C LYS A 26 -6.26 16.50 -8.50
N VAL A 27 -5.18 15.84 -8.16
CA VAL A 27 -3.86 16.42 -7.84
C VAL A 27 -2.77 15.66 -8.60
N MET A 28 -1.62 16.28 -8.77
CA MET A 28 -0.44 15.60 -9.33
C MET A 28 0.18 14.65 -8.29
N PRO A 29 0.99 13.66 -8.72
CA PRO A 29 1.63 12.70 -7.81
C PRO A 29 2.52 13.33 -6.72
N ASP A 30 3.07 14.52 -6.99
CA ASP A 30 3.86 15.31 -6.04
C ASP A 30 2.99 16.21 -5.11
N GLY A 31 1.66 16.10 -5.22
CA GLY A 31 0.70 16.90 -4.45
C GLY A 31 0.47 18.32 -4.98
N THR A 32 1.09 18.69 -6.10
CA THR A 32 0.82 19.98 -6.74
C THR A 32 -0.56 20.00 -7.40
N PRO A 33 -1.13 21.20 -7.64
CA PRO A 33 -2.42 21.34 -8.28
C PRO A 33 -2.46 20.67 -9.67
N TRP A 34 -3.58 20.01 -9.97
CA TRP A 34 -3.84 19.47 -11.30
C TRP A 34 -3.90 20.58 -12.35
N PRO A 35 -3.20 20.43 -13.47
CA PRO A 35 -3.12 21.52 -14.48
C PRO A 35 -4.39 21.66 -15.34
N GLY A 36 -5.30 20.68 -15.29
CA GLY A 36 -6.54 20.68 -16.07
C GLY A 36 -7.67 21.45 -15.40
N ALA A 37 -8.64 21.91 -16.21
CA ALA A 37 -9.84 22.59 -15.71
C ALA A 37 -10.81 21.64 -14.98
N ASP A 38 -10.57 20.33 -15.04
CA ASP A 38 -11.39 19.25 -14.48
C ASP A 38 -10.86 18.74 -13.11
N ALA A 39 -10.15 19.61 -12.36
CA ALA A 39 -9.55 19.27 -11.07
C ALA A 39 -10.56 19.01 -9.94
N GLU A 40 -11.76 19.57 -10.04
CA GLU A 40 -12.74 19.56 -8.96
C GLU A 40 -13.24 18.14 -8.64
N PRO A 41 -13.60 17.89 -7.35
CA PRO A 41 -14.22 16.63 -6.95
C PRO A 41 -15.51 16.36 -7.74
N ARG A 42 -15.76 15.09 -8.06
CA ARG A 42 -17.02 14.64 -8.69
C ARG A 42 -18.13 14.44 -7.65
N ILE A 43 -17.74 14.17 -6.41
CA ILE A 43 -18.68 13.98 -5.30
C ILE A 43 -18.76 15.23 -4.46
N THR A 44 -19.96 15.78 -4.37
CA THR A 44 -20.21 16.94 -3.51
C THR A 44 -20.58 16.48 -2.10
N THR A 45 -19.66 16.62 -1.16
CA THR A 45 -19.92 16.36 0.24
C THR A 45 -20.57 17.59 0.92
N ARG A 46 -21.61 17.37 1.74
CA ARG A 46 -22.36 18.47 2.36
C ARG A 46 -21.66 19.04 3.58
N ALA A 47 -21.03 18.19 4.38
CA ALA A 47 -20.54 18.54 5.71
C ALA A 47 -19.06 18.99 5.73
N ARG A 48 -18.23 18.55 4.76
CA ARG A 48 -16.78 18.76 4.78
C ARG A 48 -16.18 18.82 3.38
N ARG A 49 -14.87 19.06 3.31
CA ARG A 49 -14.05 18.88 2.10
C ARG A 49 -12.98 17.86 2.38
N TYR A 50 -12.45 17.24 1.35
CA TYR A 50 -11.29 16.38 1.43
C TYR A 50 -10.16 16.97 0.61
N ARG A 51 -8.93 16.83 1.10
CA ARG A 51 -7.73 17.23 0.38
C ARG A 51 -6.78 16.04 0.31
N ALA A 52 -6.46 15.61 -0.90
CA ALA A 52 -5.49 14.57 -1.14
C ALA A 52 -4.08 15.01 -0.72
N VAL A 53 -3.34 14.07 -0.17
CA VAL A 53 -1.91 14.16 0.13
C VAL A 53 -1.26 12.87 -0.38
N PRO A 54 -0.86 12.83 -1.66
CA PRO A 54 -0.16 11.66 -2.19
C PRO A 54 1.26 11.55 -1.63
N GLY A 55 1.78 10.33 -1.50
CA GLY A 55 3.14 10.10 -1.04
C GLY A 55 3.46 8.63 -0.79
N ASP A 56 4.69 8.36 -0.32
CA ASP A 56 5.15 7.01 -0.02
C ASP A 56 4.46 6.43 1.23
N ILE A 57 3.96 5.20 1.11
CA ILE A 57 3.29 4.47 2.20
C ILE A 57 4.18 4.31 3.44
N ALA A 58 5.49 4.11 3.27
CA ALA A 58 6.42 3.99 4.40
C ALA A 58 6.57 5.33 5.16
N VAL A 59 6.44 6.45 4.46
CA VAL A 59 6.40 7.78 5.10
C VAL A 59 5.12 7.94 5.91
N PHE A 60 3.96 7.53 5.38
CA PHE A 60 2.69 7.60 6.09
C PHE A 60 2.65 6.68 7.32
N ASN A 61 3.21 5.48 7.22
CA ASN A 61 3.38 4.57 8.38
C ASN A 61 4.11 5.29 9.53
N ARG A 62 5.26 5.93 9.24
CA ARG A 62 6.06 6.66 10.24
C ARG A 62 5.31 7.87 10.81
N ILE A 63 4.63 8.65 9.96
CA ILE A 63 3.84 9.82 10.38
C ILE A 63 2.68 9.42 11.30
N ALA A 64 1.93 8.38 10.95
CA ALA A 64 0.82 7.88 11.75
C ALA A 64 1.29 7.41 13.13
N LYS A 65 2.42 6.71 13.18
CA LYS A 65 3.05 6.25 14.43
C LYS A 65 3.50 7.43 15.30
N ALA A 66 4.16 8.41 14.71
CA ALA A 66 4.69 9.57 15.42
C ALA A 66 3.61 10.49 16.02
N GLY A 67 2.50 10.74 15.31
CA GLY A 67 1.55 11.73 15.79
C GLY A 67 0.16 11.75 15.17
N ALA A 68 -0.21 10.79 14.36
CA ALA A 68 -1.54 10.74 13.72
C ALA A 68 -1.92 12.06 13.02
N ARG A 69 -1.04 12.57 12.16
CA ARG A 69 -1.17 13.89 11.51
C ARG A 69 -2.37 13.97 10.56
N TYR A 70 -2.65 12.91 9.80
CA TYR A 70 -3.68 12.90 8.79
C TYR A 70 -5.00 12.37 9.35
N ASP A 71 -6.13 12.94 8.91
CA ASP A 71 -7.46 12.54 9.35
C ASP A 71 -7.83 11.17 8.77
N LEU A 72 -7.45 10.95 7.50
CA LEU A 72 -7.50 9.68 6.80
C LEU A 72 -6.10 9.37 6.28
N THR A 73 -5.69 8.11 6.33
CA THR A 73 -4.37 7.72 5.82
C THR A 73 -4.36 6.28 5.30
N ALA A 74 -3.71 6.08 4.16
CA ALA A 74 -3.26 4.76 3.77
C ALA A 74 -2.18 4.27 4.75
N LEU A 75 -2.21 3.00 5.09
CA LEU A 75 -1.25 2.33 5.99
C LEU A 75 -0.96 0.93 5.47
N SER A 76 0.28 0.50 5.62
CA SER A 76 0.56 -0.94 5.58
C SER A 76 -0.20 -1.65 6.71
N VAL A 77 -0.77 -2.82 6.45
CA VAL A 77 -1.45 -3.62 7.49
C VAL A 77 -0.56 -3.85 8.70
N ARG A 78 0.73 -4.11 8.46
CA ARG A 78 1.71 -4.24 9.55
C ARG A 78 1.81 -2.97 10.41
N ALA A 79 1.85 -1.80 9.79
CA ALA A 79 1.96 -0.53 10.50
C ALA A 79 0.67 -0.17 11.27
N TYR A 80 -0.49 -0.63 10.80
CA TYR A 80 -1.75 -0.45 11.53
C TYR A 80 -1.67 -1.02 12.95
N ALA A 81 -0.96 -2.11 13.18
CA ALA A 81 -0.77 -2.68 14.52
C ALA A 81 -0.12 -1.70 15.52
N ASP A 82 0.71 -0.77 15.05
CA ASP A 82 1.33 0.28 15.90
C ASP A 82 0.36 1.42 16.24
N VAL A 83 -0.70 1.60 15.45
CA VAL A 83 -1.58 2.81 15.53
C VAL A 83 -3.06 2.47 15.74
N GLN A 84 -3.40 1.23 16.01
CA GLN A 84 -4.77 0.71 16.16
C GLN A 84 -5.61 1.46 17.22
N GLU A 85 -4.96 2.10 18.20
CA GLU A 85 -5.66 2.93 19.20
C GLU A 85 -5.99 4.34 18.68
N LYS A 86 -5.29 4.79 17.63
CA LYS A 86 -5.48 6.13 17.04
C LYS A 86 -6.38 6.11 15.82
N TYR A 87 -6.39 5.01 15.08
CA TYR A 87 -7.08 4.84 13.82
C TYR A 87 -8.03 3.64 13.82
N VAL A 88 -9.08 3.71 13.04
CA VAL A 88 -9.98 2.61 12.70
C VAL A 88 -9.85 2.30 11.22
N ILE A 89 -9.78 1.01 10.85
CA ILE A 89 -9.73 0.57 9.45
C ILE A 89 -11.06 0.88 8.77
N THR A 90 -11.04 1.33 7.52
CA THR A 90 -12.25 1.44 6.70
C THR A 90 -12.64 0.10 6.09
N ARG A 91 -13.95 -0.13 5.94
CA ARG A 91 -14.46 -1.36 5.32
C ARG A 91 -14.02 -1.51 3.86
N MET A 92 -13.75 -0.40 3.17
CA MET A 92 -13.34 -0.33 1.78
C MET A 92 -11.96 0.28 1.62
N GLY A 93 -11.35 0.11 0.43
CA GLY A 93 -10.08 0.71 0.04
C GLY A 93 -8.85 -0.08 0.49
N ALA A 94 -9.01 -1.32 0.93
CA ALA A 94 -7.86 -2.17 1.24
C ALA A 94 -7.30 -2.83 -0.03
N SER A 95 -6.00 -3.11 -0.02
CA SER A 95 -5.31 -3.86 -1.06
C SER A 95 -4.81 -5.21 -0.53
N PHE A 96 -5.04 -6.25 -1.34
CA PHE A 96 -4.65 -7.62 -1.05
C PHE A 96 -3.94 -8.25 -2.23
N GLY A 97 -3.03 -9.17 -1.95
CA GLY A 97 -2.49 -10.09 -2.93
C GLY A 97 -3.31 -11.39 -2.95
N GLU A 98 -4.04 -11.64 -4.02
CA GLU A 98 -4.92 -12.80 -4.19
C GLU A 98 -4.21 -13.89 -5.04
N GLY A 99 -3.20 -14.55 -4.47
CA GLY A 99 -2.32 -15.50 -5.15
C GLY A 99 -1.14 -14.84 -5.88
N TYR A 100 -0.90 -13.58 -5.61
CA TYR A 100 0.27 -12.79 -6.04
C TYR A 100 0.56 -11.73 -4.95
N GLY A 101 1.76 -11.13 -4.99
CA GLY A 101 2.06 -10.09 -3.99
C GLY A 101 3.46 -9.51 -4.14
N PRO A 102 3.99 -8.93 -3.07
CA PRO A 102 5.36 -8.45 -3.05
C PRO A 102 6.34 -9.54 -3.47
N ARG A 103 7.30 -9.17 -4.32
CA ARG A 103 8.28 -10.12 -4.87
C ARG A 103 9.66 -9.85 -4.35
N VAL A 104 10.40 -10.91 -4.05
CA VAL A 104 11.84 -10.82 -3.91
C VAL A 104 12.46 -11.05 -5.28
N ILE A 105 13.25 -10.09 -5.73
CA ILE A 105 13.89 -10.09 -7.06
C ILE A 105 15.40 -10.10 -6.92
N ALA A 106 16.10 -10.62 -7.94
CA ALA A 106 17.55 -10.60 -8.05
C ALA A 106 17.96 -10.42 -9.53
N PRO A 107 19.26 -10.13 -9.84
CA PRO A 107 19.76 -10.10 -11.20
C PRO A 107 19.45 -11.42 -11.94
N ALA A 108 19.04 -11.32 -13.20
CA ALA A 108 18.65 -12.50 -13.99
C ALA A 108 19.85 -13.42 -14.30
N ASP A 109 21.06 -12.87 -14.32
CA ASP A 109 22.33 -13.57 -14.54
C ASP A 109 22.94 -14.19 -13.25
N ASP A 110 22.36 -13.91 -12.07
CA ASP A 110 22.75 -14.61 -10.84
C ASP A 110 22.23 -16.05 -10.87
N ALA A 111 23.13 -17.00 -11.05
CA ALA A 111 22.80 -18.42 -11.19
C ALA A 111 22.46 -19.13 -9.87
N ARG A 112 22.60 -18.47 -8.71
CA ARG A 112 22.27 -19.06 -7.40
C ARG A 112 20.79 -19.39 -7.30
N GLN A 113 20.47 -20.45 -6.55
CA GLN A 113 19.07 -20.76 -6.25
C GLN A 113 18.47 -19.69 -5.32
N PRO A 114 17.15 -19.46 -5.37
CA PRO A 114 16.49 -18.49 -4.50
C PRO A 114 16.84 -18.68 -3.02
N GLU A 115 16.80 -19.90 -2.53
CA GLU A 115 17.13 -20.26 -1.15
C GLU A 115 18.58 -19.94 -0.79
N ASP A 116 19.52 -20.10 -1.70
CA ASP A 116 20.93 -19.81 -1.45
C ASP A 116 21.14 -18.30 -1.25
N ILE A 117 20.49 -17.46 -2.07
CA ILE A 117 20.53 -16.00 -1.92
C ILE A 117 19.85 -15.57 -0.61
N LEU A 118 18.64 -16.09 -0.35
CA LEU A 118 17.84 -15.69 0.82
C LEU A 118 18.44 -16.21 2.14
N ARG A 119 19.22 -17.30 2.11
CA ARG A 119 19.87 -17.89 3.27
C ARG A 119 21.29 -17.39 3.50
N ASP A 120 21.93 -16.80 2.51
CA ASP A 120 23.28 -16.25 2.64
C ASP A 120 23.29 -15.07 3.64
N PRO A 121 23.98 -15.19 4.78
CA PRO A 121 24.05 -14.11 5.75
C PRO A 121 24.82 -12.89 5.22
N GLY A 122 25.68 -13.07 4.23
CA GLY A 122 26.40 -11.99 3.56
C GLY A 122 25.62 -11.29 2.47
N ALA A 123 24.48 -11.84 2.05
CA ALA A 123 23.64 -11.23 1.02
C ALA A 123 22.84 -10.06 1.57
N MET A 124 23.10 -8.86 1.03
CA MET A 124 22.31 -7.68 1.33
C MET A 124 20.99 -7.72 0.56
N ILE A 125 19.88 -7.41 1.22
CA ILE A 125 18.54 -7.36 0.66
C ILE A 125 17.99 -5.93 0.83
N ALA A 126 17.65 -5.28 -0.29
CA ALA A 126 16.97 -3.97 -0.27
C ALA A 126 15.48 -4.16 0.05
N ILE A 127 14.94 -3.35 0.95
CA ILE A 127 13.54 -3.44 1.39
C ILE A 127 12.86 -2.07 1.39
N PRO A 128 11.52 -2.00 1.19
CA PRO A 128 10.79 -0.73 1.17
C PRO A 128 10.54 -0.14 2.58
N GLY A 129 10.86 -0.89 3.62
CA GLY A 129 10.72 -0.45 5.00
C GLY A 129 10.33 -1.57 5.96
N PHE A 130 10.88 -1.51 7.16
CA PHE A 130 10.61 -2.49 8.23
C PHE A 130 9.15 -2.49 8.71
N GLU A 131 8.42 -1.41 8.48
CA GLU A 131 7.03 -1.25 8.90
C GLU A 131 6.03 -1.60 7.78
N THR A 132 6.50 -2.15 6.66
CA THR A 132 5.63 -2.56 5.55
C THR A 132 5.09 -3.98 5.74
N SER A 133 3.90 -4.26 5.19
CA SER A 133 3.34 -5.62 5.15
C SER A 133 4.19 -6.56 4.31
N ALA A 134 4.85 -6.03 3.28
CA ALA A 134 5.79 -6.77 2.45
C ALA A 134 6.97 -7.30 3.28
N PHE A 135 7.59 -6.46 4.12
CA PHE A 135 8.66 -6.91 5.00
C PHE A 135 8.17 -7.88 6.07
N LEU A 136 6.97 -7.66 6.62
CA LEU A 136 6.37 -8.61 7.56
C LEU A 136 6.20 -10.00 6.92
N ALA A 137 5.66 -10.07 5.70
CA ALA A 137 5.49 -11.33 4.97
C ALA A 137 6.84 -11.99 4.65
N LEU A 138 7.85 -11.21 4.22
CA LEU A 138 9.22 -11.71 4.03
C LEU A 138 9.80 -12.26 5.34
N GLY A 139 9.57 -11.56 6.44
CA GLY A 139 10.01 -11.99 7.76
C GLY A 139 9.39 -13.33 8.17
N LEU A 140 8.10 -13.49 7.98
CA LEU A 140 7.39 -14.74 8.23
C LEU A 140 7.88 -15.90 7.35
N TYR A 141 8.26 -15.61 6.09
CA TYR A 141 8.87 -16.60 5.20
C TYR A 141 10.26 -17.01 5.66
N LEU A 142 11.10 -16.04 6.02
CA LEU A 142 12.49 -16.28 6.42
C LEU A 142 12.61 -16.95 7.80
N GLY A 143 11.70 -16.65 8.71
CA GLY A 143 11.72 -17.07 10.11
C GLY A 143 12.67 -16.26 11.00
N GLU A 144 12.46 -16.36 12.31
CA GLU A 144 13.13 -15.54 13.34
C GLU A 144 14.67 -15.58 13.25
N GLU A 145 15.25 -16.74 13.04
CA GLU A 145 16.71 -16.92 13.01
C GLU A 145 17.39 -16.04 11.96
N ARG A 146 16.78 -15.89 10.77
CA ARG A 146 17.34 -15.11 9.66
C ARG A 146 17.07 -13.62 9.77
N LEU A 147 16.14 -13.23 10.63
CA LEU A 147 15.82 -11.84 10.90
C LEU A 147 16.69 -11.23 12.04
N ARG A 148 17.45 -12.05 12.75
CA ARG A 148 18.33 -11.60 13.85
C ARG A 148 19.39 -10.61 13.36
N ASP A 149 19.95 -10.86 12.19
CA ASP A 149 20.88 -9.90 11.56
C ASP A 149 20.11 -8.91 10.68
N ARG A 150 19.61 -7.86 11.29
CA ARG A 150 18.95 -6.78 10.58
C ARG A 150 19.89 -5.96 9.70
N ALA A 151 21.20 -6.02 9.90
CA ALA A 151 22.18 -5.27 9.11
C ALA A 151 22.22 -5.72 7.64
N ARG A 152 21.76 -6.94 7.34
CA ARG A 152 21.62 -7.42 5.96
C ARG A 152 20.46 -6.78 5.19
N PHE A 153 19.54 -6.08 5.85
CA PHE A 153 18.42 -5.41 5.22
C PHE A 153 18.69 -3.91 5.12
N VAL A 154 18.68 -3.39 3.90
CA VAL A 154 18.82 -1.96 3.61
C VAL A 154 17.44 -1.39 3.31
N GLU A 155 16.98 -0.47 4.17
CA GLU A 155 15.72 0.26 3.94
C GLU A 155 15.93 1.40 2.93
N LEU A 156 15.14 1.40 1.86
CA LEU A 156 15.17 2.38 0.78
C LEU A 156 13.74 2.80 0.40
N PRO A 157 13.55 4.00 -0.14
CA PRO A 157 12.32 4.32 -0.87
C PRO A 157 12.03 3.24 -1.91
N PHE A 158 10.75 2.87 -2.08
CA PHE A 158 10.38 1.72 -2.92
C PHE A 158 10.90 1.86 -4.36
N ASP A 159 10.95 3.08 -4.88
CA ASP A 159 11.42 3.42 -6.21
C ASP A 159 12.95 3.28 -6.40
N GLN A 160 13.70 3.17 -5.32
CA GLN A 160 15.16 2.99 -5.34
C GLN A 160 15.59 1.51 -5.28
N ILE A 161 14.69 0.58 -5.02
CA ILE A 161 15.03 -0.84 -4.81
C ILE A 161 15.54 -1.47 -6.11
N ILE A 162 14.82 -1.34 -7.23
CA ILE A 162 15.23 -1.88 -8.53
C ILE A 162 16.58 -1.29 -8.97
N PRO A 163 16.79 0.04 -9.00
CA PRO A 163 18.09 0.62 -9.32
C PRO A 163 19.22 0.14 -8.40
N PHE A 164 18.93 -0.05 -7.11
CA PHE A 164 19.92 -0.50 -6.14
C PHE A 164 20.39 -1.94 -6.40
N VAL A 165 19.46 -2.84 -6.72
CA VAL A 165 19.77 -4.23 -7.12
C VAL A 165 20.53 -4.26 -8.45
N CYS A 166 20.08 -3.51 -9.46
CA CYS A 166 20.75 -3.43 -10.76
C CYS A 166 22.19 -2.89 -10.65
N SER A 167 22.48 -2.04 -9.68
CA SER A 167 23.84 -1.54 -9.43
C SER A 167 24.76 -2.52 -8.72
N GLY A 168 24.29 -3.72 -8.37
CA GLY A 168 25.04 -4.73 -7.63
C GLY A 168 25.28 -4.42 -6.15
N ARG A 169 24.62 -3.38 -5.59
CA ARG A 169 24.75 -2.98 -4.18
C ARG A 169 23.93 -3.85 -3.23
N ALA A 170 22.95 -4.59 -3.75
CA ALA A 170 22.23 -5.63 -3.03
C ALA A 170 22.13 -6.89 -3.91
N ALA A 171 22.18 -8.05 -3.27
CA ALA A 171 22.00 -9.34 -3.95
C ALA A 171 20.54 -9.58 -4.32
N ALA A 172 19.60 -9.00 -3.58
CA ALA A 172 18.17 -9.10 -3.84
C ALA A 172 17.43 -7.82 -3.38
N GLY A 173 16.20 -7.67 -3.85
CA GLY A 173 15.31 -6.58 -3.45
C GLY A 173 13.88 -7.04 -3.27
N LEU A 174 13.21 -6.50 -2.26
CA LEU A 174 11.78 -6.71 -2.02
C LEU A 174 10.99 -5.61 -2.70
N VAL A 175 10.38 -5.90 -3.85
CA VAL A 175 9.59 -4.94 -4.62
C VAL A 175 8.11 -5.00 -4.28
N ILE A 176 7.51 -3.84 -4.28
CA ILE A 176 6.09 -3.58 -4.10
C ILE A 176 5.58 -2.73 -5.28
N HIS A 177 4.29 -2.42 -5.30
CA HIS A 177 3.67 -1.55 -6.33
C HIS A 177 3.86 -2.10 -7.75
N GLU A 178 3.93 -1.26 -8.76
CA GLU A 178 4.09 -1.66 -10.17
C GLU A 178 5.43 -2.36 -10.44
N GLY A 179 6.42 -2.18 -9.59
CA GLY A 179 7.70 -2.89 -9.67
C GLY A 179 7.55 -4.42 -9.68
N GLN A 180 6.43 -4.93 -9.10
CA GLN A 180 6.09 -6.37 -9.14
C GLN A 180 5.74 -6.88 -10.54
N ILE A 181 5.36 -6.00 -11.46
CA ILE A 181 5.02 -6.34 -12.85
C ILE A 181 6.19 -6.03 -13.79
N THR A 182 6.91 -4.94 -13.52
CA THR A 182 7.87 -4.36 -14.47
C THR A 182 9.33 -4.75 -14.23
N PHE A 183 9.68 -5.38 -13.11
CA PHE A 183 11.07 -5.74 -12.77
C PHE A 183 11.81 -6.51 -13.86
N GLY A 184 11.09 -7.31 -14.67
CA GLY A 184 11.67 -8.06 -15.79
C GLY A 184 12.28 -7.18 -16.89
N GLU A 185 11.79 -5.93 -17.06
CA GLU A 185 12.34 -4.94 -18.00
C GLU A 185 13.75 -4.49 -17.59
N ALA A 186 14.09 -4.62 -16.31
CA ALA A 186 15.41 -4.28 -15.76
C ALA A 186 16.37 -5.48 -15.72
N ASN A 187 16.12 -6.56 -16.47
CA ASN A 187 16.90 -7.78 -16.46
C ASN A 187 17.01 -8.43 -15.06
N LEU A 188 15.90 -8.40 -14.31
CA LEU A 188 15.77 -9.05 -13.01
C LEU A 188 14.83 -10.26 -13.10
N ARG A 189 15.01 -11.21 -12.18
CA ARG A 189 14.14 -12.38 -12.03
C ARG A 189 13.48 -12.42 -10.67
N SER A 190 12.30 -13.02 -10.59
CA SER A 190 11.64 -13.29 -9.31
C SER A 190 12.30 -14.51 -8.63
N LEU A 191 12.66 -14.33 -7.36
CA LEU A 191 13.10 -15.39 -6.47
C LEU A 191 11.94 -16.00 -5.72
N LEU A 192 10.97 -15.15 -5.30
CA LEU A 192 9.87 -15.50 -4.45
C LEU A 192 8.72 -14.53 -4.68
N ASP A 193 7.51 -15.03 -4.82
CA ASP A 193 6.26 -14.28 -4.71
C ASP A 193 5.65 -14.55 -3.34
N LEU A 194 5.58 -13.52 -2.50
CA LEU A 194 5.10 -13.65 -1.13
C LEU A 194 3.58 -13.84 -1.05
N GLY A 195 2.83 -13.36 -2.04
CA GLY A 195 1.39 -13.57 -2.13
C GLY A 195 1.05 -15.01 -2.52
N GLU A 196 1.76 -15.56 -3.50
CA GLU A 196 1.64 -16.98 -3.89
C GLU A 196 2.00 -17.89 -2.70
N TRP A 197 3.13 -17.64 -2.04
CA TRP A 197 3.55 -18.39 -0.86
C TRP A 197 2.50 -18.33 0.27
N TRP A 198 1.99 -17.14 0.56
CA TRP A 198 1.00 -16.93 1.61
C TRP A 198 -0.31 -17.66 1.30
N GLN A 199 -0.81 -17.51 0.08
CA GLN A 199 -2.02 -18.21 -0.37
C GLN A 199 -1.85 -19.73 -0.30
N ALA A 200 -0.72 -20.26 -0.77
CA ALA A 200 -0.45 -21.70 -0.76
C ALA A 200 -0.37 -22.30 0.66
N THR A 201 0.09 -21.49 1.63
CA THR A 201 0.35 -21.99 2.99
C THR A 201 -0.74 -21.65 3.99
N ARG A 202 -1.55 -20.60 3.78
CA ARG A 202 -2.62 -20.15 4.70
C ARG A 202 -4.02 -20.24 4.08
N GLY A 203 -4.12 -20.38 2.76
CA GLY A 203 -5.42 -20.40 2.07
C GLY A 203 -6.14 -19.04 2.07
N LEU A 204 -5.45 -17.96 2.43
CA LEU A 204 -5.97 -16.61 2.58
C LEU A 204 -5.25 -15.64 1.64
N PRO A 205 -5.90 -14.55 1.17
CA PRO A 205 -5.21 -13.49 0.46
C PRO A 205 -4.20 -12.79 1.38
N LEU A 206 -3.08 -12.32 0.83
CA LEU A 206 -2.06 -11.59 1.60
C LEU A 206 -2.48 -10.13 1.81
N PRO A 207 -2.74 -9.67 3.06
CA PRO A 207 -3.10 -8.28 3.31
C PRO A 207 -1.87 -7.37 3.12
N LEU A 208 -2.02 -6.31 2.32
CA LEU A 208 -0.93 -5.39 2.00
C LEU A 208 -1.15 -4.01 2.63
N GLY A 209 -2.22 -3.33 2.23
CA GLY A 209 -2.57 -2.01 2.69
C GLY A 209 -4.02 -1.89 3.14
N VAL A 210 -4.26 -0.93 4.02
CA VAL A 210 -5.59 -0.53 4.46
C VAL A 210 -5.69 1.00 4.45
N ASN A 211 -6.89 1.51 4.30
CA ASN A 211 -7.19 2.89 4.59
C ASN A 211 -7.76 2.99 6.01
N ALA A 212 -7.36 4.01 6.74
CA ALA A 212 -7.74 4.17 8.13
C ALA A 212 -8.11 5.63 8.45
N VAL A 213 -9.05 5.80 9.36
CA VAL A 213 -9.61 7.08 9.77
C VAL A 213 -9.31 7.30 11.25
N LYS A 214 -8.96 8.54 11.64
CA LYS A 214 -8.79 8.88 13.05
C LYS A 214 -10.05 8.57 13.84
N ARG A 215 -9.88 7.95 15.00
CA ARG A 215 -11.00 7.58 15.88
C ARG A 215 -11.68 8.75 16.56
N ASP A 216 -10.99 9.85 16.73
CA ASP A 216 -11.45 11.02 17.48
C ASP A 216 -12.24 12.04 16.64
N LEU A 217 -12.54 11.75 15.36
CA LEU A 217 -13.23 12.69 14.48
C LEU A 217 -14.62 13.10 15.00
N ASP A 218 -15.35 12.18 15.65
CA ASP A 218 -16.64 12.51 16.27
C ASP A 218 -16.49 13.51 17.42
N ALA A 219 -15.39 13.43 18.17
CA ALA A 219 -15.10 14.35 19.26
C ALA A 219 -14.51 15.69 18.78
N THR A 220 -13.69 15.67 17.73
CA THR A 220 -12.96 16.86 17.26
C THR A 220 -13.74 17.70 16.24
N ILE A 221 -14.62 17.07 15.46
CA ILE A 221 -15.39 17.72 14.39
C ILE A 221 -16.88 17.76 14.76
N GLY A 222 -17.40 16.66 15.29
CA GLY A 222 -18.80 16.57 15.72
C GLY A 222 -19.39 15.17 15.56
N PRO A 223 -20.44 14.84 16.33
CA PRO A 223 -21.07 13.52 16.33
C PRO A 223 -21.51 13.06 14.94
N GLY A 224 -21.28 11.78 14.63
CA GLY A 224 -21.64 11.16 13.36
C GLY A 224 -20.67 11.45 12.22
N THR A 225 -19.54 12.11 12.48
CA THR A 225 -18.50 12.37 11.48
C THR A 225 -17.92 11.07 10.93
N LEU A 226 -17.57 10.09 11.77
CA LEU A 226 -17.03 8.80 11.34
C LEU A 226 -17.99 8.08 10.38
N ALA A 227 -19.26 7.92 10.76
CA ALA A 227 -20.26 7.28 9.92
C ALA A 227 -20.48 8.01 8.59
N SER A 228 -20.38 9.33 8.59
CA SER A 228 -20.51 10.13 7.36
C SER A 228 -19.25 10.03 6.49
N VAL A 229 -18.03 9.96 7.08
CA VAL A 229 -16.78 9.71 6.35
C VAL A 229 -16.83 8.35 5.67
N ALA A 230 -17.29 7.30 6.35
CA ALA A 230 -17.44 5.97 5.75
C ALA A 230 -18.32 6.00 4.49
N ARG A 231 -19.45 6.69 4.54
CA ARG A 231 -20.32 6.85 3.35
C ARG A 231 -19.64 7.65 2.24
N ASP A 232 -18.98 8.76 2.59
CA ASP A 232 -18.26 9.58 1.62
C ASP A 232 -17.18 8.77 0.87
N LEU A 233 -16.44 7.91 1.57
CA LEU A 233 -15.42 7.02 0.98
C LEU A 233 -16.05 5.93 0.11
N HIS A 234 -17.15 5.34 0.57
CA HIS A 234 -17.92 4.37 -0.23
C HIS A 234 -18.38 4.98 -1.55
N ASP A 235 -18.96 6.19 -1.50
CA ASP A 235 -19.44 6.88 -2.70
C ASP A 235 -18.29 7.23 -3.65
N SER A 236 -17.10 7.57 -3.10
CA SER A 236 -15.90 7.82 -3.90
C SER A 236 -15.47 6.58 -4.69
N LEU A 237 -15.33 5.46 -4.02
CA LEU A 237 -14.96 4.20 -4.67
C LEU A 237 -16.02 3.74 -5.68
N ALA A 238 -17.30 3.85 -5.33
CA ALA A 238 -18.40 3.49 -6.23
C ALA A 238 -18.37 4.34 -7.51
N TYR A 239 -18.18 5.66 -7.39
CA TYR A 239 -18.03 6.54 -8.55
C TYR A 239 -16.83 6.15 -9.41
N ALA A 240 -15.67 5.91 -8.79
CA ALA A 240 -14.47 5.54 -9.52
C ALA A 240 -14.64 4.24 -10.33
N LEU A 241 -15.35 3.27 -9.78
CA LEU A 241 -15.66 2.01 -10.44
C LEU A 241 -16.67 2.17 -11.59
N GLU A 242 -17.68 3.02 -11.41
CA GLU A 242 -18.67 3.33 -12.45
C GLU A 242 -18.05 4.13 -13.60
N HIS A 243 -17.12 5.04 -13.29
CA HIS A 243 -16.43 5.91 -14.25
C HIS A 243 -14.97 5.46 -14.45
N ARG A 244 -14.80 4.15 -14.70
CA ARG A 244 -13.49 3.49 -14.74
C ARG A 244 -12.51 4.14 -15.71
N ASP A 245 -12.94 4.50 -16.91
CA ASP A 245 -12.05 5.08 -17.93
C ASP A 245 -11.51 6.45 -17.50
N GLU A 246 -12.34 7.30 -16.90
CA GLU A 246 -11.91 8.58 -16.34
C GLU A 246 -10.91 8.37 -15.18
N SER A 247 -11.19 7.40 -14.32
CA SER A 247 -10.34 7.08 -13.18
C SER A 247 -9.00 6.50 -13.62
N VAL A 248 -8.97 5.62 -14.63
CA VAL A 248 -7.73 5.11 -15.23
C VAL A 248 -6.92 6.25 -15.85
N ALA A 249 -7.56 7.15 -16.60
CA ALA A 249 -6.86 8.30 -17.19
C ALA A 249 -6.21 9.19 -16.13
N TYR A 250 -6.85 9.36 -14.97
CA TYR A 250 -6.26 10.07 -13.84
C TYR A 250 -5.09 9.32 -13.20
N CYS A 251 -5.06 7.99 -13.21
CA CYS A 251 -3.98 7.18 -12.66
C CYS A 251 -2.70 7.19 -13.52
N MET A 252 -2.80 7.52 -14.82
CA MET A 252 -1.65 7.48 -15.74
C MET A 252 -0.47 8.36 -15.32
N PRO A 253 -0.65 9.62 -14.85
CA PRO A 253 0.44 10.42 -14.29
C PRO A 253 1.12 9.78 -13.07
N TYR A 254 0.38 9.10 -12.20
CA TYR A 254 0.93 8.41 -11.03
C TYR A 254 1.83 7.24 -11.46
N ALA A 255 1.33 6.37 -12.32
CA ALA A 255 2.12 5.26 -12.86
C ALA A 255 3.36 5.77 -13.63
N ALA A 256 3.24 6.86 -14.39
CA ALA A 256 4.36 7.46 -15.10
C ALA A 256 5.39 8.08 -14.15
N HIS A 257 4.95 8.69 -13.04
CA HIS A 257 5.83 9.23 -12.01
C HIS A 257 6.63 8.10 -11.35
N ASN A 258 5.96 7.05 -10.90
CA ASN A 258 6.60 5.90 -10.26
C ASN A 258 7.61 5.21 -11.18
N ALA A 259 7.27 5.00 -12.46
CA ALA A 259 8.18 4.43 -13.43
C ALA A 259 9.41 5.34 -13.66
N GLY A 260 9.20 6.65 -13.75
CA GLY A 260 10.28 7.63 -13.94
C GLY A 260 11.28 7.63 -12.79
N THR A 261 10.83 7.55 -11.54
CA THR A 261 11.70 7.47 -10.36
C THR A 261 12.48 6.16 -10.30
N GLN A 262 11.94 5.08 -10.85
CA GLN A 262 12.59 3.76 -10.96
C GLN A 262 13.49 3.63 -12.20
N HIS A 263 13.61 4.65 -13.04
CA HIS A 263 14.30 4.60 -14.33
C HIS A 263 13.72 3.55 -15.30
N MET A 264 12.43 3.28 -15.17
CA MET A 264 11.68 2.32 -15.99
C MET A 264 10.94 3.03 -17.14
N SER A 265 10.55 2.28 -18.13
CA SER A 265 9.73 2.79 -19.24
C SER A 265 8.35 3.24 -18.72
N ARG A 266 7.83 4.32 -19.30
CA ARG A 266 6.46 4.78 -18.98
C ARG A 266 5.46 3.65 -19.27
N PRO A 267 4.64 3.23 -18.27
CA PRO A 267 3.69 2.15 -18.46
C PRO A 267 2.59 2.52 -19.45
N SER A 268 2.15 1.54 -20.21
CA SER A 268 0.97 1.67 -21.07
C SER A 268 -0.32 1.75 -20.24
N GLU A 269 -1.38 2.27 -20.84
CA GLU A 269 -2.70 2.21 -20.20
C GLU A 269 -3.13 0.77 -19.89
N ALA A 270 -2.79 -0.18 -20.77
CA ALA A 270 -3.06 -1.61 -20.53
C ALA A 270 -2.35 -2.14 -19.27
N THR A 271 -1.11 -1.75 -19.04
CA THR A 271 -0.34 -2.10 -17.83
C THR A 271 -1.00 -1.50 -16.57
N VAL A 272 -1.43 -0.24 -16.63
CA VAL A 272 -2.14 0.41 -15.50
C VAL A 272 -3.47 -0.27 -15.23
N ARG A 273 -4.23 -0.62 -16.26
CA ARG A 273 -5.49 -1.38 -16.12
C ARG A 273 -5.25 -2.75 -15.49
N GLN A 274 -4.22 -3.47 -15.93
CA GLN A 274 -3.83 -4.74 -15.33
C GLN A 274 -3.50 -4.59 -13.84
N TYR A 275 -2.73 -3.57 -13.47
CA TYR A 275 -2.42 -3.27 -12.08
C TYR A 275 -3.68 -3.00 -11.25
N LEU A 276 -4.59 -2.17 -11.78
CA LEU A 276 -5.86 -1.89 -11.13
C LEU A 276 -6.76 -3.14 -11.01
N ASP A 277 -6.75 -4.04 -11.98
CA ASP A 277 -7.49 -5.32 -11.91
C ASP A 277 -6.93 -6.23 -10.81
N MET A 278 -5.63 -6.14 -10.52
CA MET A 278 -5.01 -6.91 -9.44
C MET A 278 -5.34 -6.33 -8.06
N TYR A 279 -5.41 -5.00 -7.90
CA TYR A 279 -5.45 -4.37 -6.57
C TYR A 279 -6.77 -3.67 -6.23
N VAL A 280 -7.65 -3.42 -7.20
CA VAL A 280 -9.01 -2.90 -6.97
C VAL A 280 -10.03 -4.03 -7.16
N THR A 281 -10.06 -4.94 -6.19
CA THR A 281 -10.80 -6.21 -6.23
C THR A 281 -12.11 -6.18 -5.42
N GLY A 282 -12.73 -7.32 -5.22
CA GLY A 282 -13.85 -7.50 -4.30
C GLY A 282 -13.50 -7.10 -2.87
N LEU A 283 -12.29 -7.46 -2.39
CA LEU A 283 -11.81 -7.11 -1.06
C LEU A 283 -11.52 -5.60 -0.90
N THR A 284 -11.21 -4.91 -1.99
CA THR A 284 -11.11 -3.44 -1.98
C THR A 284 -12.48 -2.78 -1.80
N ARG A 285 -13.53 -3.37 -2.36
CA ARG A 285 -14.92 -2.86 -2.20
C ARG A 285 -15.46 -3.11 -0.80
N ASP A 286 -15.20 -4.30 -0.27
CA ASP A 286 -15.59 -4.70 1.08
C ASP A 286 -14.61 -5.75 1.61
N LEU A 287 -13.95 -5.43 2.72
CA LEU A 287 -13.08 -6.36 3.43
C LEU A 287 -13.78 -7.68 3.76
N GLY A 288 -15.05 -7.62 4.12
CA GLY A 288 -15.80 -8.77 4.59
C GLY A 288 -15.14 -9.53 5.75
N GLU A 289 -15.61 -10.73 6.02
CA GLU A 289 -15.00 -11.60 7.04
C GLU A 289 -13.65 -12.16 6.56
N THR A 290 -13.54 -12.49 5.29
CA THR A 290 -12.29 -13.03 4.70
C THR A 290 -11.14 -12.04 4.81
N GLY A 291 -11.35 -10.76 4.46
CA GLY A 291 -10.31 -9.74 4.57
C GLY A 291 -9.90 -9.48 6.02
N LEU A 292 -10.88 -9.43 6.94
CA LEU A 292 -10.60 -9.27 8.37
C LEU A 292 -9.83 -10.46 8.95
N GLU A 293 -10.19 -11.69 8.57
CA GLU A 293 -9.48 -12.89 9.01
C GLU A 293 -8.04 -12.91 8.48
N ALA A 294 -7.85 -12.53 7.21
CA ALA A 294 -6.52 -12.42 6.62
C ALA A 294 -5.65 -11.39 7.37
N ILE A 295 -6.20 -10.21 7.67
CA ILE A 295 -5.50 -9.16 8.46
C ILE A 295 -5.15 -9.69 9.85
N ARG A 296 -6.11 -10.31 10.55
CA ARG A 296 -5.89 -10.88 11.88
C ARG A 296 -4.76 -11.90 11.84
N ARG A 297 -4.83 -12.85 10.91
CA ARG A 297 -3.85 -13.93 10.76
C ARG A 297 -2.44 -13.40 10.52
N LEU A 298 -2.28 -12.45 9.61
CA LEU A 298 -0.97 -11.84 9.32
C LEU A 298 -0.38 -11.16 10.57
N LEU A 299 -1.20 -10.40 11.29
CA LEU A 299 -0.74 -9.67 12.47
C LEU A 299 -0.47 -10.59 13.67
N GLU A 300 -1.28 -11.63 13.87
CA GLU A 300 -1.05 -12.62 14.95
C GLU A 300 0.24 -13.42 14.71
N GLU A 301 0.48 -13.89 13.49
CA GLU A 301 1.72 -14.57 13.15
C GLU A 301 2.93 -13.63 13.26
N GLY A 302 2.78 -12.38 12.82
CA GLY A 302 3.81 -11.35 12.98
C GLY A 302 4.13 -11.05 14.44
N ALA A 303 3.11 -10.94 15.28
CA ALA A 303 3.28 -10.71 16.71
C ALA A 303 3.93 -11.90 17.41
N ALA A 304 3.56 -13.13 17.03
CA ALA A 304 4.16 -14.35 17.58
C ALA A 304 5.67 -14.45 17.29
N GLN A 305 6.14 -13.84 16.21
CA GLN A 305 7.56 -13.75 15.84
C GLN A 305 8.23 -12.41 16.26
N GLY A 306 7.53 -11.56 17.01
CA GLY A 306 8.07 -10.27 17.46
C GLY A 306 8.25 -9.23 16.35
N LEU A 307 7.62 -9.38 15.20
CA LEU A 307 7.75 -8.52 14.02
C LEU A 307 6.81 -7.30 14.05
N CYS A 308 5.72 -7.39 14.80
CA CYS A 308 4.77 -6.29 15.03
C CYS A 308 4.07 -6.45 16.38
N PRO A 309 3.40 -5.39 16.88
CA PRO A 309 2.49 -5.52 18.01
C PRO A 309 1.33 -6.46 17.72
N ALA A 310 0.80 -7.11 18.76
CA ALA A 310 -0.40 -7.95 18.63
C ALA A 310 -1.62 -7.12 18.21
N PRO A 311 -2.51 -7.68 17.37
CA PRO A 311 -3.76 -7.02 17.01
C PRO A 311 -4.72 -7.05 18.21
N ARG A 312 -4.92 -5.90 18.84
CA ARG A 312 -5.85 -5.73 19.97
C ARG A 312 -7.17 -5.12 19.55
N ARG A 313 -7.17 -4.42 18.42
CA ARG A 313 -8.30 -3.63 17.96
C ARG A 313 -8.39 -3.68 16.44
N LEU A 314 -9.21 -4.59 15.93
CA LEU A 314 -9.48 -4.81 14.51
C LEU A 314 -10.94 -4.48 14.16
N ASP A 315 -11.50 -3.45 14.77
CA ASP A 315 -12.80 -2.92 14.40
C ASP A 315 -12.72 -2.18 13.05
N VAL A 316 -13.82 -2.18 12.33
CA VAL A 316 -13.92 -1.64 10.96
C VAL A 316 -15.01 -0.59 10.92
N LEU A 317 -14.74 0.51 10.24
CA LEU A 317 -15.64 1.62 10.00
C LEU A 317 -16.39 1.41 8.67
N GLY A 318 -17.72 1.38 8.71
CA GLY A 318 -18.59 1.26 7.53
C GLY A 318 -19.58 0.13 7.60
#